data_ab2cb2b9c6d3d265863e05d19a1db678
#
_entry.id   ab2cb2b9c6d3d265863e05d19a1db678
#
_cell.length_a   1.000
_cell.length_b   1.000
_cell.length_c   1.000
_cell.angle_alpha   90.00
_cell.angle_beta   90.00
_cell.angle_gamma   90.00
#
_symmetry.space_group_name_H-M   'P 1'
#
loop_
_entity.id
_entity.type
_entity.pdbx_description
1 polymer ?
#
loop_
_entity_poly.entity_id
_entity_poly.type
_entity_poly.pdbx_seq_one_letter_code
_entity_poly.pdbx_strand_id
1 'polypeptide(L)'
;MSVDNKFLVRDKITLKVTGLGSSGEGVGKTDGFTVFAHGALADETVEVELEQVKKNYASGKVTAILEASPERVEPLCPVYEACGGCQLQHLNYTGQLKAKEQQVRDALFRIGHLQEVKVLPIIGEEDPWHYRNKMQFPVAFENGILEIGCYAAATHKVVGVENCLIQKQRNNDIIAVVRQWMRQYEISAYDEKTGKGVVRHVMGRVGVNTGEVMAVIITAGYDIPHGKELVKMLRDAVPGLKSVVQNINKKQTNIVMGNKTRLLYGKTTIKDRLGTLKFNISAQSFFQVNSA
;
A
#
# COMPACT_ATOMS: atom_id res chain seq x y z
N MET A 1 38.95 -14.00 -7.08
CA MET A 1 38.54 -14.06 -8.48
C MET A 1 37.45 -13.06 -8.67
N SER A 2 37.74 -11.95 -9.36
CA SER A 2 36.74 -10.97 -9.75
C SER A 2 35.78 -11.63 -10.73
N VAL A 3 34.51 -11.74 -10.40
CA VAL A 3 33.48 -12.14 -11.35
C VAL A 3 33.36 -10.95 -12.32
N ASP A 4 33.84 -11.14 -13.55
CA ASP A 4 33.56 -10.17 -14.63
C ASP A 4 32.03 -10.15 -14.80
N ASN A 5 31.38 -9.19 -14.15
CA ASN A 5 29.98 -8.95 -14.36
C ASN A 5 29.83 -8.36 -15.76
N LYS A 6 29.06 -9.04 -16.63
CA LYS A 6 28.76 -8.61 -18.00
C LYS A 6 28.14 -7.23 -18.06
N PHE A 7 27.50 -6.78 -16.98
CA PHE A 7 26.81 -5.50 -16.85
C PHE A 7 27.29 -4.75 -15.60
N LEU A 8 27.21 -3.42 -15.66
CA LEU A 8 27.53 -2.50 -14.58
C LEU A 8 26.26 -1.73 -14.15
N VAL A 9 26.29 -1.22 -12.92
CA VAL A 9 25.26 -0.27 -12.45
C VAL A 9 25.30 0.97 -13.33
N ARG A 10 24.13 1.50 -13.72
CA ARG A 10 23.87 2.58 -14.68
C ARG A 10 23.99 2.20 -16.16
N ASP A 11 24.33 0.97 -16.49
CA ASP A 11 24.20 0.54 -17.87
C ASP A 11 22.75 0.65 -18.33
N LYS A 12 22.56 1.09 -19.58
CA LYS A 12 21.26 1.08 -20.26
C LYS A 12 21.20 -0.09 -21.21
N ILE A 13 20.18 -0.90 -21.06
CA ILE A 13 19.99 -2.10 -21.87
C ILE A 13 18.58 -2.13 -22.46
N THR A 14 18.45 -2.68 -23.66
CA THR A 14 17.16 -3.04 -24.22
C THR A 14 16.75 -4.42 -23.70
N LEU A 15 15.54 -4.52 -23.17
CA LEU A 15 15.01 -5.75 -22.59
C LEU A 15 13.66 -6.09 -23.22
N LYS A 16 13.52 -7.30 -23.77
CA LYS A 16 12.21 -7.89 -24.06
C LYS A 16 11.68 -8.55 -22.80
N VAL A 17 10.54 -8.06 -22.32
CA VAL A 17 9.90 -8.54 -21.09
C VAL A 17 9.02 -9.74 -21.43
N THR A 18 9.25 -10.88 -20.74
CA THR A 18 8.55 -12.12 -21.02
C THR A 18 7.53 -12.52 -19.97
N GLY A 19 7.44 -11.77 -18.87
CA GLY A 19 6.49 -12.02 -17.80
C GLY A 19 6.65 -11.03 -16.65
N LEU A 20 5.90 -11.26 -15.56
CA LEU A 20 5.97 -10.44 -14.35
C LEU A 20 6.52 -11.25 -13.18
N GLY A 21 7.38 -10.62 -12.39
CA GLY A 21 7.86 -11.14 -11.12
C GLY A 21 6.81 -11.03 -10.01
N SER A 22 7.14 -11.58 -8.84
CA SER A 22 6.22 -11.66 -7.70
C SER A 22 5.85 -10.30 -7.10
N SER A 23 6.67 -9.27 -7.30
CA SER A 23 6.43 -7.91 -6.82
C SER A 23 5.82 -6.99 -7.90
N GLY A 24 5.52 -7.53 -9.10
CA GLY A 24 4.93 -6.79 -10.21
C GLY A 24 5.95 -6.17 -11.17
N GLU A 25 7.25 -6.43 -10.99
CA GLU A 25 8.31 -6.04 -11.92
C GLU A 25 8.28 -6.89 -13.19
N GLY A 26 8.57 -6.28 -14.33
CA GLY A 26 8.78 -7.02 -15.59
C GLY A 26 10.03 -7.89 -15.52
N VAL A 27 9.96 -9.10 -16.06
CA VAL A 27 11.09 -10.06 -16.10
C VAL A 27 11.41 -10.39 -17.53
N GLY A 28 12.68 -10.28 -17.88
CA GLY A 28 13.20 -10.70 -19.18
C GLY A 28 14.61 -11.23 -19.07
N LYS A 29 15.16 -11.63 -20.20
CA LYS A 29 16.57 -12.05 -20.29
C LYS A 29 17.28 -11.31 -21.42
N THR A 30 18.50 -10.88 -21.14
CA THR A 30 19.41 -10.38 -22.15
C THR A 30 20.68 -11.23 -22.11
N ASP A 31 21.03 -11.85 -23.25
CA ASP A 31 22.16 -12.77 -23.37
C ASP A 31 22.19 -13.88 -22.29
N GLY A 32 21.00 -14.40 -21.91
CA GLY A 32 20.86 -15.43 -20.90
C GLY A 32 20.85 -14.91 -19.45
N PHE A 33 21.11 -13.63 -19.23
CA PHE A 33 21.13 -13.00 -17.91
C PHE A 33 19.76 -12.44 -17.54
N THR A 34 19.23 -12.77 -16.38
CA THR A 34 17.90 -12.35 -15.93
C THR A 34 17.91 -10.90 -15.47
N VAL A 35 16.94 -10.12 -15.94
CA VAL A 35 16.76 -8.71 -15.55
C VAL A 35 15.35 -8.49 -15.06
N PHE A 36 15.22 -7.81 -13.92
CA PHE A 36 13.99 -7.34 -13.33
C PHE A 36 13.84 -5.84 -13.62
N ALA A 37 12.80 -5.46 -14.36
CA ALA A 37 12.57 -4.10 -14.80
C ALA A 37 11.35 -3.49 -14.09
N HIS A 38 11.59 -2.57 -13.15
CA HIS A 38 10.52 -1.87 -12.44
C HIS A 38 9.74 -0.95 -13.39
N GLY A 39 8.41 -1.14 -13.46
CA GLY A 39 7.52 -0.39 -14.32
C GLY A 39 7.29 -0.99 -15.71
N ALA A 40 7.95 -2.12 -16.06
CA ALA A 40 7.69 -2.84 -17.28
C ALA A 40 6.57 -3.87 -17.12
N LEU A 41 5.87 -4.15 -18.23
CA LEU A 41 4.85 -5.18 -18.35
C LEU A 41 5.29 -6.31 -19.28
N ALA A 42 4.64 -7.46 -19.15
CA ALA A 42 4.84 -8.57 -20.09
C ALA A 42 4.55 -8.12 -21.53
N ASP A 43 5.28 -8.70 -22.47
CA ASP A 43 5.22 -8.43 -23.92
C ASP A 43 5.74 -7.05 -24.36
N GLU A 44 6.30 -6.26 -23.44
CA GLU A 44 6.94 -5.00 -23.79
C GLU A 44 8.40 -5.17 -24.24
N THR A 45 8.87 -4.24 -25.06
CA THR A 45 10.29 -3.96 -25.28
C THR A 45 10.61 -2.63 -24.62
N VAL A 46 11.55 -2.61 -23.68
CA VAL A 46 11.86 -1.43 -22.84
C VAL A 46 13.35 -1.15 -22.80
N GLU A 47 13.71 0.13 -22.60
CA GLU A 47 15.04 0.51 -22.14
C GLU A 47 15.06 0.53 -20.62
N VAL A 48 16.05 -0.15 -20.03
CA VAL A 48 16.20 -0.26 -18.57
C VAL A 48 17.56 0.28 -18.17
N GLU A 49 17.59 1.23 -17.22
CA GLU A 49 18.79 1.63 -16.52
C GLU A 49 18.99 0.74 -15.28
N LEU A 50 20.13 0.05 -15.23
CA LEU A 50 20.43 -0.90 -14.16
C LEU A 50 20.79 -0.17 -12.86
N GLU A 51 20.04 -0.45 -11.79
CA GLU A 51 20.27 0.08 -10.44
C GLU A 51 21.05 -0.89 -9.55
N GLN A 52 20.91 -2.18 -9.80
CA GLN A 52 21.62 -3.22 -9.07
C GLN A 52 22.02 -4.35 -10.01
N VAL A 53 23.29 -4.79 -9.88
CA VAL A 53 23.82 -5.96 -10.61
C VAL A 53 24.35 -6.97 -9.60
N LYS A 54 23.85 -8.20 -9.66
CA LYS A 54 24.24 -9.34 -8.84
C LYS A 54 24.89 -10.41 -9.74
N LYS A 55 25.40 -11.49 -9.15
CA LYS A 55 26.05 -12.58 -9.88
C LYS A 55 25.15 -13.23 -10.96
N ASN A 56 23.84 -13.38 -10.68
CA ASN A 56 22.91 -14.16 -11.53
C ASN A 56 21.76 -13.35 -12.08
N TYR A 57 21.59 -12.08 -11.66
CA TYR A 57 20.52 -11.20 -12.12
C TYR A 57 20.88 -9.73 -11.95
N ALA A 58 20.16 -8.89 -12.65
CA ALA A 58 20.15 -7.44 -12.40
C ALA A 58 18.72 -6.93 -12.14
N SER A 59 18.61 -5.77 -11.54
CA SER A 59 17.37 -5.02 -11.48
C SER A 59 17.61 -3.56 -11.85
N GLY A 60 16.59 -2.93 -12.41
CA GLY A 60 16.67 -1.56 -12.84
C GLY A 60 15.30 -0.94 -13.08
N LYS A 61 15.31 0.33 -13.46
CA LYS A 61 14.11 1.11 -13.74
C LYS A 61 13.96 1.30 -15.24
N VAL A 62 12.72 1.20 -15.74
CA VAL A 62 12.38 1.54 -17.12
C VAL A 62 12.62 3.04 -17.35
N THR A 63 13.40 3.37 -18.37
CA THR A 63 13.67 4.74 -18.83
C THR A 63 12.90 5.10 -20.09
N ALA A 64 12.58 4.09 -20.92
CA ALA A 64 11.74 4.25 -22.10
C ALA A 64 10.99 2.96 -22.42
N ILE A 65 9.77 3.09 -22.91
CA ILE A 65 8.99 1.99 -23.49
C ILE A 65 9.12 2.10 -24.99
N LEU A 66 9.80 1.12 -25.61
CA LEU A 66 10.06 1.09 -27.05
C LEU A 66 8.89 0.45 -27.81
N GLU A 67 8.33 -0.60 -27.23
CA GLU A 67 7.10 -1.27 -27.70
C GLU A 67 6.22 -1.53 -26.48
N ALA A 68 5.04 -0.92 -26.47
CA ALA A 68 4.11 -1.04 -25.34
C ALA A 68 3.25 -2.30 -25.44
N SER A 69 2.91 -2.89 -24.29
CA SER A 69 1.86 -3.91 -24.20
C SER A 69 0.49 -3.30 -24.53
N PRO A 70 -0.39 -4.01 -25.26
CA PRO A 70 -1.77 -3.57 -25.48
C PRO A 70 -2.60 -3.51 -24.19
N GLU A 71 -2.13 -4.14 -23.12
CA GLU A 71 -2.77 -4.13 -21.81
C GLU A 71 -2.28 -2.98 -20.89
N ARG A 72 -1.30 -2.18 -21.36
CA ARG A 72 -0.83 -1.00 -20.61
C ARG A 72 -1.89 0.10 -20.62
N VAL A 73 -2.09 0.70 -19.44
CA VAL A 73 -3.01 1.83 -19.24
C VAL A 73 -2.33 2.91 -18.40
N GLU A 74 -2.85 4.14 -18.52
CA GLU A 74 -2.43 5.23 -17.62
C GLU A 74 -3.01 4.98 -16.22
N PRO A 75 -2.17 5.01 -15.15
CA PRO A 75 -2.65 4.85 -13.78
C PRO A 75 -3.60 5.98 -13.38
N LEU A 76 -4.76 5.63 -12.82
CA LEU A 76 -5.73 6.61 -12.34
C LEU A 76 -5.28 7.38 -11.08
N CYS A 77 -4.35 6.79 -10.30
CA CYS A 77 -3.86 7.41 -9.08
C CYS A 77 -2.76 8.43 -9.39
N PRO A 78 -2.93 9.73 -9.06
CA PRO A 78 -1.96 10.76 -9.42
C PRO A 78 -0.60 10.62 -8.71
N VAL A 79 -0.53 9.83 -7.65
CA VAL A 79 0.71 9.57 -6.89
C VAL A 79 1.24 8.16 -7.11
N TYR A 80 0.76 7.45 -8.14
CA TYR A 80 1.10 6.04 -8.36
C TYR A 80 2.60 5.79 -8.45
N GLU A 81 3.32 6.58 -9.21
CA GLU A 81 4.77 6.41 -9.42
C GLU A 81 5.60 6.64 -8.14
N ALA A 82 5.14 7.53 -7.27
CA ALA A 82 5.84 7.86 -6.03
C ALA A 82 5.43 6.94 -4.87
N CYS A 83 4.19 6.44 -4.89
CA CYS A 83 3.58 5.69 -3.79
C CYS A 83 3.93 4.21 -3.86
N GLY A 84 4.45 3.63 -2.78
CA GLY A 84 4.75 2.19 -2.69
C GLY A 84 3.54 1.28 -2.44
N GLY A 85 2.31 1.84 -2.41
CA GLY A 85 1.11 1.08 -2.04
C GLY A 85 0.52 0.19 -3.14
N CYS A 86 0.76 0.50 -4.42
CA CYS A 86 0.25 -0.23 -5.58
C CYS A 86 1.36 -0.51 -6.59
N GLN A 87 1.34 -1.68 -7.22
CA GLN A 87 2.39 -2.12 -8.15
C GLN A 87 1.90 -2.26 -9.60
N LEU A 88 0.59 -2.41 -9.84
CA LEU A 88 0.07 -2.82 -11.16
C LEU A 88 -1.04 -1.91 -11.71
N GLN A 89 -1.14 -0.63 -11.27
CA GLN A 89 -2.17 0.26 -11.83
C GLN A 89 -1.92 0.63 -13.31
N HIS A 90 -0.71 0.47 -13.79
CA HIS A 90 -0.34 0.67 -15.21
C HIS A 90 -0.68 -0.53 -16.11
N LEU A 91 -1.24 -1.60 -15.54
CA LEU A 91 -1.78 -2.76 -16.25
C LEU A 91 -3.30 -2.77 -16.11
N ASN A 92 -4.05 -2.92 -17.20
CA ASN A 92 -5.51 -3.02 -17.12
C ASN A 92 -5.95 -4.21 -16.26
N TYR A 93 -7.18 -4.18 -15.75
CA TYR A 93 -7.61 -5.16 -14.76
C TYR A 93 -7.63 -6.60 -15.28
N THR A 94 -8.02 -6.79 -16.54
CA THR A 94 -7.96 -8.12 -17.19
C THR A 94 -6.53 -8.65 -17.24
N GLY A 95 -5.56 -7.81 -17.58
CA GLY A 95 -4.14 -8.13 -17.55
C GLY A 95 -3.66 -8.46 -16.14
N GLN A 96 -4.11 -7.71 -15.12
CA GLN A 96 -3.79 -8.02 -13.72
C GLN A 96 -4.29 -9.42 -13.31
N LEU A 97 -5.50 -9.79 -13.71
CA LEU A 97 -6.05 -11.12 -13.42
C LEU A 97 -5.23 -12.22 -14.09
N LYS A 98 -4.93 -12.06 -15.39
CA LYS A 98 -4.08 -13.01 -16.14
C LYS A 98 -2.69 -13.17 -15.50
N ALA A 99 -2.06 -12.04 -15.15
CA ALA A 99 -0.73 -12.06 -14.52
C ALA A 99 -0.73 -12.81 -13.18
N LYS A 100 -1.74 -12.57 -12.33
CA LYS A 100 -1.89 -13.27 -11.04
C LYS A 100 -2.16 -14.76 -11.21
N GLU A 101 -2.99 -15.16 -12.17
CA GLU A 101 -3.22 -16.57 -12.49
C GLU A 101 -1.92 -17.22 -12.98
N GLN A 102 -1.16 -16.54 -13.85
CA GLN A 102 0.13 -17.04 -14.34
C GLN A 102 1.15 -17.21 -13.21
N GLN A 103 1.22 -16.28 -12.25
CA GLN A 103 2.10 -16.42 -11.08
C GLN A 103 1.78 -17.67 -10.26
N VAL A 104 0.49 -17.99 -10.06
CA VAL A 104 0.07 -19.22 -9.37
C VAL A 104 0.51 -20.46 -10.17
N ARG A 105 0.29 -20.46 -11.50
CA ARG A 105 0.73 -21.55 -12.38
C ARG A 105 2.25 -21.75 -12.32
N ASP A 106 3.02 -20.67 -12.41
CA ASP A 106 4.47 -20.73 -12.34
C ASP A 106 4.97 -21.24 -10.98
N ALA A 107 4.34 -20.82 -9.88
CA ALA A 107 4.66 -21.30 -8.55
C ALA A 107 4.40 -22.81 -8.40
N LEU A 108 3.28 -23.30 -8.90
CA LEU A 108 2.93 -24.73 -8.82
C LEU A 108 3.78 -25.58 -9.78
N PHE A 109 3.87 -25.18 -11.05
CA PHE A 109 4.44 -26.04 -12.09
C PHE A 109 5.96 -25.93 -12.18
N ARG A 110 6.54 -24.72 -12.08
CA ARG A 110 7.98 -24.51 -12.23
C ARG A 110 8.73 -24.65 -10.91
N ILE A 111 8.17 -24.14 -9.81
CA ILE A 111 8.85 -24.14 -8.51
C ILE A 111 8.44 -25.37 -7.71
N GLY A 112 7.15 -25.66 -7.64
CA GLY A 112 6.60 -26.79 -6.88
C GLY A 112 6.68 -28.15 -7.60
N HIS A 113 6.97 -28.15 -8.93
CA HIS A 113 6.98 -29.33 -9.80
C HIS A 113 5.67 -30.15 -9.78
N LEU A 114 4.54 -29.48 -9.50
CA LEU A 114 3.22 -30.08 -9.37
C LEU A 114 2.46 -30.01 -10.71
N GLN A 115 2.79 -30.88 -11.66
CA GLN A 115 2.29 -30.81 -13.05
C GLN A 115 0.80 -31.19 -13.19
N GLU A 116 0.27 -31.97 -12.28
CA GLU A 116 -1.10 -32.53 -12.38
C GLU A 116 -2.16 -31.70 -11.63
N VAL A 117 -1.75 -30.61 -10.96
CA VAL A 117 -2.68 -29.75 -10.20
C VAL A 117 -3.52 -28.89 -11.16
N LYS A 118 -4.83 -29.00 -11.05
CA LYS A 118 -5.76 -28.15 -11.80
C LYS A 118 -5.83 -26.76 -11.18
N VAL A 119 -5.36 -25.75 -11.88
CA VAL A 119 -5.56 -24.35 -11.52
C VAL A 119 -6.88 -23.87 -12.12
N LEU A 120 -7.83 -23.50 -11.27
CA LEU A 120 -9.11 -22.94 -11.68
C LEU A 120 -8.93 -21.50 -12.16
N PRO A 121 -9.85 -20.97 -13.00
CA PRO A 121 -9.85 -19.57 -13.39
C PRO A 121 -9.86 -18.65 -12.16
N ILE A 122 -9.13 -17.55 -12.25
CA ILE A 122 -9.10 -16.55 -11.19
C ILE A 122 -10.48 -15.87 -11.03
N ILE A 123 -10.89 -15.66 -9.79
CA ILE A 123 -12.08 -14.88 -9.46
C ILE A 123 -11.65 -13.43 -9.25
N GLY A 124 -12.17 -12.53 -10.08
CA GLY A 124 -11.94 -11.08 -9.98
C GLY A 124 -13.12 -10.36 -9.33
N GLU A 125 -12.89 -9.11 -8.94
CA GLU A 125 -13.94 -8.18 -8.51
C GLU A 125 -14.59 -7.52 -9.72
N GLU A 126 -15.89 -7.17 -9.62
CA GLU A 126 -16.56 -6.38 -10.65
C GLU A 126 -16.03 -4.95 -10.69
N ASP A 127 -15.79 -4.34 -9.52
CA ASP A 127 -15.11 -3.06 -9.36
C ASP A 127 -13.84 -3.24 -8.52
N PRO A 128 -12.64 -3.19 -9.12
CA PRO A 128 -11.36 -3.40 -8.43
C PRO A 128 -10.93 -2.21 -7.57
N TRP A 129 -11.74 -1.17 -7.47
CA TRP A 129 -11.48 0.02 -6.66
C TRP A 129 -12.22 -0.03 -5.32
N HIS A 130 -11.80 0.80 -4.39
CA HIS A 130 -12.46 0.97 -3.08
C HIS A 130 -12.73 -0.34 -2.30
N TYR A 131 -11.97 -1.41 -2.58
CA TYR A 131 -12.15 -2.70 -1.93
C TYR A 131 -11.58 -2.75 -0.51
N ARG A 132 -10.57 -1.91 -0.22
CA ARG A 132 -9.79 -2.00 1.01
C ARG A 132 -10.51 -1.37 2.19
N ASN A 133 -10.93 -2.20 3.14
CA ASN A 133 -11.69 -1.78 4.33
C ASN A 133 -10.82 -1.32 5.51
N LYS A 134 -9.50 -1.55 5.46
CA LYS A 134 -8.54 -1.11 6.46
C LYS A 134 -7.48 -0.22 5.82
N MET A 135 -7.35 0.99 6.31
CA MET A 135 -6.27 1.94 6.01
C MET A 135 -5.33 2.04 7.20
N GLN A 136 -4.03 2.20 6.95
CA GLN A 136 -3.01 2.46 7.97
C GLN A 136 -1.89 3.27 7.33
N PHE A 137 -1.91 4.58 7.57
CA PHE A 137 -1.03 5.53 6.91
C PHE A 137 -0.11 6.22 7.91
N PRO A 138 1.20 6.28 7.65
CA PRO A 138 2.13 7.12 8.37
C PRO A 138 1.80 8.60 8.19
N VAL A 139 2.21 9.39 9.18
CA VAL A 139 2.09 10.85 9.19
C VAL A 139 3.49 11.43 9.36
N ALA A 140 3.87 12.33 8.48
CA ALA A 140 5.17 13.00 8.53
C ALA A 140 5.08 14.47 8.09
N PHE A 141 6.11 15.24 8.41
CA PHE A 141 6.40 16.50 7.74
C PHE A 141 7.53 16.26 6.74
N GLU A 142 7.21 16.32 5.45
CA GLU A 142 8.18 16.21 4.37
C GLU A 142 8.40 17.62 3.77
N ASN A 143 9.62 18.13 3.85
CA ASN A 143 9.96 19.48 3.40
C ASN A 143 9.03 20.59 3.96
N GLY A 144 8.59 20.45 5.21
CA GLY A 144 7.69 21.41 5.87
C GLY A 144 6.21 21.24 5.52
N ILE A 145 5.85 20.23 4.72
CA ILE A 145 4.47 19.91 4.33
C ILE A 145 3.97 18.72 5.14
N LEU A 146 2.78 18.82 5.71
CA LEU A 146 2.12 17.71 6.39
C LEU A 146 1.61 16.69 5.37
N GLU A 147 2.21 15.50 5.41
CA GLU A 147 1.86 14.38 4.58
C GLU A 147 1.23 13.23 5.40
N ILE A 148 0.11 12.71 4.90
CA ILE A 148 -0.55 11.50 5.41
C ILE A 148 -0.79 10.60 4.20
N GLY A 149 -0.17 9.41 4.19
CA GLY A 149 -0.25 8.55 3.01
C GLY A 149 0.53 7.26 3.16
N CYS A 150 1.17 6.80 2.10
CA CYS A 150 1.99 5.59 2.09
C CYS A 150 3.48 5.94 2.07
N TYR A 151 4.32 4.99 2.45
CA TYR A 151 5.75 5.10 2.16
C TYR A 151 6.01 4.94 0.66
N ALA A 152 6.94 5.71 0.12
CA ALA A 152 7.54 5.42 -1.17
C ALA A 152 8.23 4.05 -1.13
N ALA A 153 8.24 3.33 -2.24
CA ALA A 153 8.75 1.97 -2.31
C ALA A 153 10.19 1.87 -1.74
N ALA A 154 10.41 0.88 -0.87
CA ALA A 154 11.68 0.61 -0.20
C ALA A 154 12.28 1.78 0.61
N THR A 155 11.44 2.73 1.04
CA THR A 155 11.89 3.89 1.84
C THR A 155 10.95 4.14 3.03
N HIS A 156 11.34 5.09 3.90
CA HIS A 156 10.48 5.66 4.96
C HIS A 156 9.95 7.06 4.60
N LYS A 157 10.16 7.53 3.36
CA LYS A 157 9.61 8.80 2.89
C LYS A 157 8.10 8.67 2.71
N VAL A 158 7.33 9.54 3.34
CA VAL A 158 5.87 9.53 3.23
C VAL A 158 5.45 10.27 1.96
N VAL A 159 4.64 9.60 1.15
CA VAL A 159 3.96 10.19 0.00
C VAL A 159 2.52 10.46 0.41
N GLY A 160 2.14 11.74 0.46
CA GLY A 160 0.81 12.16 0.82
C GLY A 160 -0.23 11.70 -0.19
N VAL A 161 -1.36 11.24 0.33
CA VAL A 161 -2.50 10.80 -0.49
C VAL A 161 -3.74 11.57 -0.07
N GLU A 162 -4.31 12.33 -1.00
CA GLU A 162 -5.58 13.05 -0.76
C GLU A 162 -6.77 12.09 -0.79
N ASN A 163 -6.83 11.28 -1.85
CA ASN A 163 -7.88 10.28 -2.05
C ASN A 163 -7.26 8.99 -2.59
N CYS A 164 -7.21 7.96 -1.76
CA CYS A 164 -6.68 6.67 -2.14
C CYS A 164 -7.76 5.82 -2.80
N LEU A 165 -7.59 5.54 -4.10
CA LEU A 165 -8.59 4.86 -4.92
C LEU A 165 -8.89 3.41 -4.50
N ILE A 166 -7.97 2.73 -3.80
CA ILE A 166 -8.21 1.38 -3.31
C ILE A 166 -8.89 1.34 -1.93
N GLN A 167 -8.92 2.46 -1.20
CA GLN A 167 -9.53 2.54 0.13
C GLN A 167 -11.04 2.79 0.04
N LYS A 168 -11.82 2.22 0.97
CA LYS A 168 -13.22 2.66 1.17
C LYS A 168 -13.25 4.17 1.45
N GLN A 169 -14.23 4.88 0.88
CA GLN A 169 -14.33 6.35 0.98
C GLN A 169 -14.23 6.85 2.44
N ARG A 170 -14.80 6.11 3.40
CA ARG A 170 -14.74 6.49 4.83
C ARG A 170 -13.31 6.57 5.38
N ASN A 171 -12.38 5.79 4.83
CA ASN A 171 -10.97 5.90 5.19
C ASN A 171 -10.36 7.21 4.66
N ASN A 172 -10.75 7.64 3.46
CA ASN A 172 -10.33 8.94 2.89
C ASN A 172 -10.92 10.10 3.70
N ASP A 173 -12.20 9.99 4.12
CA ASP A 173 -12.85 10.99 4.97
C ASP A 173 -12.10 11.17 6.30
N ILE A 174 -11.67 10.07 6.93
CA ILE A 174 -10.84 10.11 8.17
C ILE A 174 -9.53 10.86 7.93
N ILE A 175 -8.82 10.56 6.82
CA ILE A 175 -7.54 11.23 6.49
C ILE A 175 -7.76 12.74 6.34
N ALA A 176 -8.79 13.15 5.60
CA ALA A 176 -9.09 14.55 5.36
C ALA A 176 -9.34 15.29 6.69
N VAL A 177 -10.13 14.71 7.59
CA VAL A 177 -10.41 15.28 8.91
C VAL A 177 -9.16 15.38 9.77
N VAL A 178 -8.36 14.32 9.84
CA VAL A 178 -7.13 14.31 10.65
C VAL A 178 -6.12 15.34 10.11
N ARG A 179 -5.97 15.44 8.78
CA ARG A 179 -5.11 16.45 8.14
C ARG A 179 -5.57 17.86 8.48
N GLN A 180 -6.89 18.12 8.40
CA GLN A 180 -7.49 19.42 8.77
C GLN A 180 -7.25 19.73 10.25
N TRP A 181 -7.52 18.80 11.15
CA TRP A 181 -7.30 18.95 12.59
C TRP A 181 -5.82 19.24 12.89
N MET A 182 -4.88 18.48 12.32
CA MET A 182 -3.45 18.70 12.55
C MET A 182 -3.00 20.09 12.09
N ARG A 183 -3.50 20.56 10.94
CA ARG A 183 -3.19 21.91 10.43
C ARG A 183 -3.81 22.99 11.28
N GLN A 184 -5.09 22.86 11.65
CA GLN A 184 -5.85 23.87 12.38
C GLN A 184 -5.32 24.10 13.81
N TYR A 185 -4.84 23.03 14.45
CA TYR A 185 -4.38 23.07 15.85
C TYR A 185 -2.86 22.88 15.98
N GLU A 186 -2.14 22.99 14.89
CA GLU A 186 -0.66 22.88 14.84
C GLU A 186 -0.14 21.60 15.51
N ILE A 187 -0.83 20.48 15.31
CA ILE A 187 -0.46 19.19 15.88
C ILE A 187 0.75 18.62 15.12
N SER A 188 1.82 18.32 15.83
CA SER A 188 3.05 17.81 15.21
C SER A 188 2.92 16.34 14.76
N ALA A 189 3.48 16.03 13.59
CA ALA A 189 3.80 14.66 13.23
C ALA A 189 5.00 14.16 14.05
N TYR A 190 5.03 12.86 14.32
CA TYR A 190 6.17 12.23 14.99
C TYR A 190 7.33 12.08 13.99
N ASP A 191 8.48 12.58 14.38
CA ASP A 191 9.73 12.43 13.64
C ASP A 191 10.53 11.23 14.21
N GLU A 192 10.75 10.22 13.38
CA GLU A 192 11.46 8.99 13.76
C GLU A 192 12.94 9.24 14.10
N LYS A 193 13.56 10.29 13.54
CA LYS A 193 14.97 10.60 13.78
C LYS A 193 15.19 11.28 15.14
N THR A 194 14.31 12.21 15.49
CA THR A 194 14.41 12.97 16.75
C THR A 194 13.63 12.33 17.90
N GLY A 195 12.69 11.44 17.62
CA GLY A 195 11.79 10.84 18.59
C GLY A 195 10.73 11.82 19.14
N LYS A 196 10.55 12.97 18.50
CA LYS A 196 9.63 14.03 18.94
C LYS A 196 8.39 14.10 18.07
N GLY A 197 7.31 14.66 18.61
CA GLY A 197 6.04 14.84 17.93
C GLY A 197 4.94 13.98 18.50
N VAL A 198 3.70 14.18 17.99
CA VAL A 198 2.48 13.59 18.57
C VAL A 198 1.96 12.44 17.73
N VAL A 199 1.59 12.69 16.47
CA VAL A 199 0.90 11.71 15.62
C VAL A 199 1.89 10.93 14.78
N ARG A 200 1.86 9.59 14.89
CA ARG A 200 2.70 8.67 14.12
C ARG A 200 1.98 8.12 12.89
N HIS A 201 0.75 7.64 13.11
CA HIS A 201 -0.05 7.03 12.04
C HIS A 201 -1.52 7.33 12.26
N VAL A 202 -2.26 7.27 11.16
CA VAL A 202 -3.72 7.26 11.15
C VAL A 202 -4.18 5.92 10.60
N MET A 203 -5.12 5.27 11.29
CA MET A 203 -5.74 4.04 10.80
C MET A 203 -7.26 4.21 10.76
N GLY A 204 -7.87 3.73 9.68
CA GLY A 204 -9.31 3.61 9.52
C GLY A 204 -9.72 2.15 9.34
N ARG A 205 -10.87 1.79 9.86
CA ARG A 205 -11.54 0.51 9.61
C ARG A 205 -13.00 0.72 9.28
N VAL A 206 -13.47 0.02 8.28
CA VAL A 206 -14.86 0.11 7.79
C VAL A 206 -15.46 -1.29 7.78
N GLY A 207 -16.56 -1.46 8.49
CA GLY A 207 -17.40 -2.65 8.35
C GLY A 207 -18.18 -2.54 7.04
N VAL A 208 -17.82 -3.32 6.04
CA VAL A 208 -18.35 -3.20 4.66
C VAL A 208 -19.85 -3.46 4.62
N ASN A 209 -20.30 -4.48 5.34
CA ASN A 209 -21.70 -4.89 5.35
C ASN A 209 -22.55 -4.19 6.42
N THR A 210 -21.94 -3.43 7.32
CA THR A 210 -22.65 -2.71 8.40
C THR A 210 -22.56 -1.20 8.28
N GLY A 211 -21.58 -0.70 7.51
CA GLY A 211 -21.27 0.72 7.44
C GLY A 211 -20.66 1.30 8.72
N GLU A 212 -20.34 0.49 9.74
CA GLU A 212 -19.71 0.96 10.96
C GLU A 212 -18.24 1.33 10.72
N VAL A 213 -17.80 2.48 11.25
CA VAL A 213 -16.47 3.04 11.03
C VAL A 213 -15.74 3.24 12.35
N MET A 214 -14.44 2.91 12.36
CA MET A 214 -13.51 3.19 13.44
C MET A 214 -12.34 4.02 12.92
N ALA A 215 -12.05 5.14 13.59
CA ALA A 215 -10.83 5.91 13.42
C ALA A 215 -9.86 5.61 14.57
N VAL A 216 -8.59 5.36 14.25
CA VAL A 216 -7.54 5.12 15.24
C VAL A 216 -6.39 6.08 15.00
N ILE A 217 -6.05 6.86 16.03
CA ILE A 217 -4.91 7.77 15.99
C ILE A 217 -3.77 7.14 16.79
N ILE A 218 -2.67 6.82 16.11
CA ILE A 218 -1.49 6.26 16.74
C ILE A 218 -0.56 7.40 17.14
N THR A 219 -0.29 7.54 18.44
CA THR A 219 0.49 8.64 19.00
C THR A 219 1.76 8.16 19.70
N ALA A 220 2.78 9.01 19.77
CA ALA A 220 4.02 8.73 20.47
C ALA A 220 3.87 8.80 22.00
N GLY A 221 2.86 9.50 22.51
CA GLY A 221 2.60 9.70 23.93
C GLY A 221 1.12 9.58 24.29
N TYR A 222 0.80 9.81 25.57
CA TYR A 222 -0.57 9.79 26.08
C TYR A 222 -1.36 11.05 25.69
N ASP A 223 -0.66 12.17 25.53
CA ASP A 223 -1.30 13.43 25.22
C ASP A 223 -1.71 13.46 23.74
N ILE A 224 -2.93 13.89 23.52
CA ILE A 224 -3.49 14.22 22.23
C ILE A 224 -4.13 15.61 22.34
N PRO A 225 -3.34 16.66 22.05
CA PRO A 225 -3.85 18.04 22.13
C PRO A 225 -5.08 18.19 21.25
N HIS A 226 -6.07 18.93 21.70
CA HIS A 226 -7.32 19.12 20.96
C HIS A 226 -8.03 17.83 20.54
N GLY A 227 -7.92 16.77 21.34
CA GLY A 227 -8.53 15.46 21.05
C GLY A 227 -10.07 15.48 21.07
N LYS A 228 -10.69 16.41 21.86
CA LYS A 228 -12.15 16.58 21.87
C LYS A 228 -12.63 17.19 20.56
N GLU A 229 -11.90 18.16 20.05
CA GLU A 229 -12.15 18.82 18.76
C GLU A 229 -11.98 17.81 17.62
N LEU A 230 -10.93 16.99 17.63
CA LEU A 230 -10.76 15.91 16.66
C LEU A 230 -11.97 14.95 16.66
N VAL A 231 -12.41 14.50 17.84
CA VAL A 231 -13.58 13.62 17.97
C VAL A 231 -14.82 14.29 17.40
N LYS A 232 -15.04 15.59 17.68
CA LYS A 232 -16.16 16.33 17.12
C LYS A 232 -16.08 16.39 15.60
N MET A 233 -14.95 16.80 15.03
CA MET A 233 -14.73 16.88 13.57
C MET A 233 -14.97 15.53 12.88
N LEU A 234 -14.46 14.43 13.46
CA LEU A 234 -14.68 13.08 12.93
C LEU A 234 -16.16 12.67 12.95
N ARG A 235 -16.89 12.99 14.03
CA ARG A 235 -18.32 12.68 14.14
C ARG A 235 -19.16 13.45 13.12
N ASP A 236 -18.79 14.68 12.87
CA ASP A 236 -19.52 15.57 11.95
C ASP A 236 -19.27 15.18 10.48
N ALA A 237 -18.05 14.73 10.14
CA ALA A 237 -17.63 14.52 8.76
C ALA A 237 -17.56 13.05 8.31
N VAL A 238 -17.55 12.06 9.23
CA VAL A 238 -17.40 10.63 8.87
C VAL A 238 -18.70 9.86 9.15
N PRO A 239 -19.55 9.66 8.14
CA PRO A 239 -20.76 8.87 8.28
C PRO A 239 -20.48 7.45 8.74
N GLY A 240 -21.30 6.95 9.67
CA GLY A 240 -21.14 5.61 10.23
C GLY A 240 -20.09 5.48 11.33
N LEU A 241 -19.45 6.58 11.77
CA LEU A 241 -18.46 6.56 12.84
C LEU A 241 -19.07 6.04 14.15
N LYS A 242 -18.53 4.94 14.66
CA LYS A 242 -18.93 4.28 15.91
C LYS A 242 -17.83 4.27 16.96
N SER A 243 -16.58 4.50 16.54
CA SER A 243 -15.41 4.38 17.40
C SER A 243 -14.33 5.38 17.01
N VAL A 244 -13.80 6.11 18.00
CA VAL A 244 -12.53 6.82 17.87
C VAL A 244 -11.61 6.34 18.97
N VAL A 245 -10.44 5.88 18.61
CA VAL A 245 -9.48 5.22 19.51
C VAL A 245 -8.12 5.90 19.37
N GLN A 246 -7.46 6.12 20.49
CA GLN A 246 -6.03 6.42 20.53
C GLN A 246 -5.25 5.15 20.82
N ASN A 247 -4.26 4.83 20.00
CA ASN A 247 -3.25 3.82 20.32
C ASN A 247 -1.93 4.51 20.63
N ILE A 248 -1.29 4.13 21.74
CA ILE A 248 -0.07 4.78 22.23
C ILE A 248 1.11 3.86 21.93
N ASN A 249 1.99 4.31 21.03
CA ASN A 249 3.23 3.63 20.69
C ASN A 249 4.44 4.53 20.95
N LYS A 250 5.11 4.29 22.09
CA LYS A 250 6.32 5.01 22.51
C LYS A 250 7.62 4.41 21.95
N LYS A 251 7.55 3.24 21.31
CA LYS A 251 8.75 2.51 20.86
C LYS A 251 9.26 3.08 19.53
N GLN A 252 10.57 3.22 19.42
CA GLN A 252 11.25 3.55 18.17
C GLN A 252 11.52 2.25 17.39
N THR A 253 10.46 1.66 16.84
CA THR A 253 10.52 0.42 16.06
C THR A 253 9.56 0.53 14.88
N ASN A 254 9.70 -0.38 13.91
CA ASN A 254 8.81 -0.50 12.75
C ASN A 254 7.39 -1.01 13.10
N ILE A 255 7.15 -1.34 14.37
CA ILE A 255 5.81 -1.76 14.83
C ILE A 255 4.92 -0.52 14.91
N VAL A 256 3.85 -0.50 14.15
CA VAL A 256 2.94 0.66 14.08
C VAL A 256 2.13 0.82 15.35
N MET A 257 1.55 -0.25 15.89
CA MET A 257 0.67 -0.18 17.06
C MET A 257 1.39 -0.55 18.35
N GLY A 258 1.22 0.29 19.35
CA GLY A 258 1.64 -0.02 20.72
C GLY A 258 0.64 -0.91 21.47
N ASN A 259 1.00 -1.31 22.69
CA ASN A 259 0.20 -2.24 23.51
C ASN A 259 -0.95 -1.54 24.26
N LYS A 260 -0.96 -0.21 24.33
CA LYS A 260 -1.97 0.56 25.08
C LYS A 260 -2.93 1.25 24.13
N THR A 261 -4.21 1.06 24.38
CA THR A 261 -5.30 1.65 23.60
C THR A 261 -6.27 2.36 24.53
N ARG A 262 -6.68 3.57 24.19
CA ARG A 262 -7.63 4.39 24.93
C ARG A 262 -8.82 4.74 24.03
N LEU A 263 -10.03 4.52 24.53
CA LEU A 263 -11.23 4.95 23.84
C LEU A 263 -11.40 6.46 24.01
N LEU A 264 -11.57 7.18 22.89
CA LEU A 264 -11.87 8.62 22.87
C LEU A 264 -13.35 8.87 22.65
N TYR A 265 -14.02 8.01 21.87
CA TYR A 265 -15.44 8.12 21.58
C TYR A 265 -16.06 6.77 21.18
N GLY A 266 -17.29 6.53 21.63
CA GLY A 266 -18.14 5.45 21.17
C GLY A 266 -17.78 4.09 21.74
N LYS A 267 -17.49 3.11 20.90
CA LYS A 267 -17.26 1.70 21.26
C LYS A 267 -15.81 1.29 21.00
N THR A 268 -15.31 0.30 21.72
CA THR A 268 -13.96 -0.27 21.53
C THR A 268 -13.85 -1.14 20.27
N THR A 269 -14.98 -1.54 19.68
CA THR A 269 -15.06 -2.36 18.49
C THR A 269 -16.12 -1.81 17.53
N ILE A 270 -15.95 -2.06 16.25
CA ILE A 270 -17.00 -1.97 15.22
C ILE A 270 -17.47 -3.37 14.86
N LYS A 271 -18.62 -3.47 14.24
CA LYS A 271 -19.20 -4.72 13.76
C LYS A 271 -19.07 -4.85 12.26
N ASP A 272 -18.88 -6.07 11.77
CA ASP A 272 -19.08 -6.42 10.38
C ASP A 272 -19.73 -7.81 10.26
N ARG A 273 -20.12 -8.21 9.04
CA ARG A 273 -20.75 -9.48 8.74
C ARG A 273 -20.08 -10.14 7.53
N LEU A 274 -19.98 -11.46 7.56
CA LEU A 274 -19.69 -12.29 6.39
C LEU A 274 -20.77 -13.36 6.33
N GLY A 275 -21.66 -13.27 5.37
CA GLY A 275 -22.87 -14.08 5.33
C GLY A 275 -23.69 -13.91 6.63
N THR A 276 -23.94 -14.99 7.33
CA THR A 276 -24.67 -15.02 8.61
C THR A 276 -23.80 -14.71 9.84
N LEU A 277 -22.48 -14.75 9.70
CA LEU A 277 -21.55 -14.57 10.81
C LEU A 277 -21.34 -13.08 11.13
N LYS A 278 -21.32 -12.76 12.42
CA LYS A 278 -21.10 -11.41 12.94
C LYS A 278 -19.72 -11.34 13.60
N PHE A 279 -18.96 -10.29 13.29
CA PHE A 279 -17.62 -10.06 13.83
C PHE A 279 -17.60 -8.76 14.62
N ASN A 280 -16.89 -8.76 15.75
CA ASN A 280 -16.51 -7.56 16.50
C ASN A 280 -15.02 -7.28 16.19
N ILE A 281 -14.76 -6.14 15.56
CA ILE A 281 -13.44 -5.77 15.06
C ILE A 281 -12.87 -4.65 15.94
N SER A 282 -11.80 -4.94 16.67
CA SER A 282 -11.05 -3.95 17.46
C SER A 282 -9.98 -3.26 16.59
N ALA A 283 -9.34 -2.23 17.13
CA ALA A 283 -8.22 -1.57 16.47
C ALA A 283 -7.09 -2.56 16.09
N GLN A 284 -6.83 -3.57 16.93
CA GLN A 284 -5.72 -4.53 16.74
C GLN A 284 -6.12 -5.84 16.07
N SER A 285 -7.42 -6.14 15.93
CA SER A 285 -7.87 -7.40 15.32
C SER A 285 -7.35 -7.55 13.89
N PHE A 286 -6.93 -8.76 13.52
CA PHE A 286 -6.79 -9.11 12.13
C PHE A 286 -8.19 -9.29 11.52
N PHE A 287 -8.42 -8.73 10.36
CA PHE A 287 -9.59 -8.95 9.52
C PHE A 287 -9.18 -8.72 8.08
N GLN A 288 -9.64 -9.55 7.13
CA GLN A 288 -9.25 -9.42 5.74
C GLN A 288 -9.61 -8.03 5.20
N VAL A 289 -8.69 -7.42 4.47
CA VAL A 289 -8.84 -6.04 3.99
C VAL A 289 -9.79 -5.93 2.79
N ASN A 290 -10.02 -7.01 2.09
CA ASN A 290 -11.10 -7.19 1.14
C ASN A 290 -12.08 -8.21 1.75
N SER A 291 -13.31 -7.79 1.99
CA SER A 291 -14.37 -8.58 2.61
C SER A 291 -15.67 -8.55 1.78
N ALA A 292 -15.54 -8.26 0.48
CA ALA A 292 -16.61 -8.37 -0.49
C ALA A 292 -16.89 -9.84 -0.84
#